data_a14dea1d46420a54551360c5b17b4c5d
#
_entry.id   a14dea1d46420a54551360c5b17b4c5d
#
_cell.length_a   1.000
_cell.length_b   1.000
_cell.length_c   1.000
_cell.angle_alpha   90.00
_cell.angle_beta   90.00
_cell.angle_gamma   90.00
#
_symmetry.space_group_name_H-M   'P 1'
#
loop_
_entity.id
_entity.type
_entity.pdbx_description
1 polymer ?
#
loop_
_entity_poly.entity_id
_entity_poly.type
_entity_poly.pdbx_seq_one_letter_code
_entity_poly.pdbx_strand_id
1 'polypeptide(L)'
;MLVHFWATWCPICRAEQGSIAAIAHDHADVITVAMQSGSAGEVSRHMREQGIDFPVVNDSDGIISGAWGVHAVPASFIISPDGRIRFVEIGYTTGIGLRLRLWLAGI
;
A
#
# COMPACT_ATOMS: atom_id res chain seq x y z
N MET A 1 0.51 11.86 -0.99
CA MET A 1 -0.33 10.64 -0.84
C MET A 1 0.48 9.40 -1.16
N LEU A 2 0.36 8.41 -0.36
CA LEU A 2 0.91 7.08 -0.62
C LEU A 2 -0.24 6.13 -0.99
N VAL A 3 -0.14 5.50 -2.15
CA VAL A 3 -1.04 4.41 -2.55
C VAL A 3 -0.20 3.14 -2.60
N HIS A 4 -0.52 2.19 -1.73
CA HIS A 4 0.26 0.97 -1.54
C HIS A 4 -0.54 -0.26 -1.91
N PHE A 5 -0.04 -1.06 -2.84
CA PHE A 5 -0.66 -2.31 -3.29
C PHE A 5 0.01 -3.49 -2.60
N TRP A 6 -0.80 -4.39 -2.06
CA TRP A 6 -0.33 -5.56 -1.32
C TRP A 6 -1.30 -6.74 -1.50
N ALA A 7 -0.96 -7.88 -0.96
CA ALA A 7 -1.84 -9.05 -0.97
C ALA A 7 -1.62 -9.88 0.29
N THR A 8 -2.67 -10.60 0.71
CA THR A 8 -2.61 -11.48 1.88
C THR A 8 -1.67 -12.66 1.68
N TRP A 9 -1.49 -13.09 0.44
CA TRP A 9 -0.65 -14.23 0.05
C TRP A 9 0.81 -13.85 -0.25
N CYS A 10 1.20 -12.61 -0.04
CA CYS A 10 2.52 -12.08 -0.42
C CYS A 10 3.45 -12.02 0.80
N PRO A 11 4.51 -12.84 0.86
CA PRO A 11 5.45 -12.82 2.00
C PRO A 11 6.22 -11.51 2.13
N ILE A 12 6.62 -10.90 1.01
CA ILE A 12 7.35 -9.63 1.01
C ILE A 12 6.46 -8.49 1.50
N CYS A 13 5.17 -8.53 1.16
CA CYS A 13 4.18 -7.57 1.68
C CYS A 13 4.08 -7.66 3.20
N ARG A 14 4.16 -8.86 3.76
CA ARG A 14 4.14 -9.07 5.22
C ARG A 14 5.35 -8.44 5.89
N ALA A 15 6.52 -8.49 5.27
CA ALA A 15 7.72 -7.83 5.80
C ALA A 15 7.60 -6.31 5.79
N GLU A 16 6.82 -5.73 4.89
CA GLU A 16 6.66 -4.27 4.72
C GLU A 16 5.46 -3.70 5.46
N GLN A 17 4.48 -4.52 5.84
CA GLN A 17 3.19 -4.05 6.36
C GLN A 17 3.32 -3.18 7.63
N GLY A 18 4.26 -3.48 8.49
CA GLY A 18 4.51 -2.69 9.71
C GLY A 18 4.96 -1.27 9.40
N SER A 19 5.82 -1.10 8.41
CA SER A 19 6.27 0.21 7.94
C SER A 19 5.12 1.01 7.33
N ILE A 20 4.29 0.37 6.53
CA ILE A 20 3.12 1.02 5.92
C ILE A 20 2.12 1.45 6.99
N ALA A 21 1.84 0.59 7.97
CA ALA A 21 0.94 0.92 9.08
C ALA A 21 1.46 2.10 9.90
N ALA A 22 2.76 2.14 10.19
CA ALA A 22 3.38 3.25 10.91
C ALA A 22 3.26 4.56 10.13
N ILE A 23 3.50 4.54 8.84
CA ILE A 23 3.33 5.73 7.98
C ILE A 23 1.88 6.18 7.97
N ALA A 24 0.92 5.25 7.89
CA ALA A 24 -0.51 5.58 7.91
C ALA A 24 -0.95 6.23 9.23
N HIS A 25 -0.31 5.88 10.35
CA HIS A 25 -0.57 6.55 11.64
C HIS A 25 -0.04 7.98 11.67
N ASP A 26 1.09 8.24 11.02
CA ASP A 26 1.73 9.55 11.03
C ASP A 26 1.18 10.49 9.95
N HIS A 27 0.65 9.93 8.86
CA HIS A 27 0.15 10.67 7.71
C HIS A 27 -1.28 10.25 7.37
N ALA A 28 -2.19 11.22 7.20
CA ALA A 28 -3.58 10.92 6.85
C ALA A 28 -3.76 10.46 5.41
N ASP A 29 -2.80 10.73 4.53
CA ASP A 29 -2.87 10.49 3.09
C ASP A 29 -2.24 9.15 2.69
N VAL A 30 -2.69 8.08 3.32
CA VAL A 30 -2.27 6.72 2.95
C VAL A 30 -3.51 5.89 2.64
N ILE A 31 -3.51 5.28 1.46
CA ILE A 31 -4.54 4.32 1.06
C ILE A 31 -3.82 3.05 0.60
N THR A 32 -4.32 1.89 1.01
CA THR A 32 -3.81 0.63 0.50
C THR A 32 -4.84 -0.08 -0.35
N VAL A 33 -4.38 -0.93 -1.25
CA VAL A 33 -5.22 -1.75 -2.12
C VAL A 33 -4.82 -3.21 -1.93
N ALA A 34 -5.76 -4.03 -1.50
CA ALA A 34 -5.56 -5.48 -1.35
C ALA A 34 -5.86 -6.16 -2.67
N MET A 35 -4.81 -6.50 -3.40
CA MET A 35 -4.92 -7.10 -4.73
C MET A 35 -5.23 -8.59 -4.64
N GLN A 36 -6.35 -9.00 -5.22
CA GLN A 36 -6.75 -10.41 -5.37
C GLN A 36 -6.58 -11.22 -4.08
N SER A 37 -7.07 -10.69 -2.97
CA SER A 37 -6.92 -11.25 -1.63
C SER A 37 -8.22 -11.81 -1.05
N GLY A 38 -9.20 -12.05 -1.91
CA GLY A 38 -10.49 -12.61 -1.52
C GLY A 38 -11.53 -11.54 -1.18
N SER A 39 -12.52 -11.92 -0.39
CA SER A 39 -13.61 -11.03 0.00
C SER A 39 -13.14 -9.95 1.01
N ALA A 40 -13.97 -8.92 1.17
CA ALA A 40 -13.71 -7.89 2.18
C ALA A 40 -13.59 -8.49 3.60
N GLY A 41 -14.41 -9.49 3.90
CA GLY A 41 -14.35 -10.19 5.20
C GLY A 41 -13.05 -10.96 5.40
N GLU A 42 -12.55 -11.62 4.36
CA GLU A 42 -11.27 -12.34 4.40
C GLU A 42 -10.10 -11.39 4.59
N VAL A 43 -10.10 -10.25 3.89
CA VAL A 43 -9.07 -9.22 4.03
C VAL A 43 -9.10 -8.62 5.44
N SER A 44 -10.28 -8.28 5.96
CA SER A 44 -10.43 -7.75 7.32
C SER A 44 -9.94 -8.73 8.38
N ARG A 45 -10.25 -10.01 8.23
CA ARG A 45 -9.78 -11.04 9.16
C ARG A 45 -8.26 -11.14 9.15
N HIS A 46 -7.66 -11.17 7.95
CA HIS A 46 -6.20 -11.20 7.80
C HIS A 46 -5.55 -10.00 8.49
N MET A 47 -6.09 -8.80 8.29
CA MET A 47 -5.57 -7.58 8.92
C MET A 47 -5.64 -7.65 10.45
N ARG A 48 -6.76 -8.14 11.00
CA ARG A 48 -6.87 -8.35 12.45
C ARG A 48 -5.85 -9.34 12.98
N GLU A 49 -5.66 -10.45 12.28
CA GLU A 49 -4.69 -11.48 12.67
C GLU A 49 -3.25 -10.95 12.63
N GLN A 50 -2.96 -10.06 11.69
CA GLN A 50 -1.64 -9.46 11.54
C GLN A 50 -1.45 -8.19 12.39
N GLY A 51 -2.50 -7.70 13.04
CA GLY A 51 -2.44 -6.49 13.86
C GLY A 51 -2.21 -5.21 13.06
N ILE A 52 -2.75 -5.13 11.84
CA ILE A 52 -2.63 -3.95 10.96
C ILE A 52 -3.99 -3.32 10.75
N ASP A 53 -4.02 -1.99 10.69
CA ASP A 53 -5.26 -1.20 10.65
C ASP A 53 -5.23 -0.02 9.65
N PHE A 54 -4.34 -0.05 8.67
CA PHE A 54 -4.32 0.99 7.64
C PHE A 54 -5.58 0.95 6.76
N PRO A 55 -5.97 2.09 6.14
CA PRO A 55 -7.09 2.09 5.20
C PRO A 55 -6.85 1.14 4.03
N VAL A 56 -7.87 0.37 3.67
CA VAL A 56 -7.77 -0.62 2.61
C VAL A 56 -8.97 -0.57 1.68
N VAL A 57 -8.68 -0.66 0.38
CA VAL A 57 -9.67 -0.88 -0.68
C VAL A 57 -9.53 -2.33 -1.12
N ASN A 58 -10.62 -3.07 -1.10
CA ASN A 58 -10.59 -4.47 -1.55
C ASN A 58 -10.69 -4.55 -3.07
N ASP A 59 -9.70 -5.20 -3.68
CA ASP A 59 -9.62 -5.38 -5.13
C ASP A 59 -9.57 -6.88 -5.45
N SER A 60 -10.68 -7.57 -5.13
CA SER A 60 -10.74 -9.04 -5.20
C SER A 60 -10.51 -9.60 -6.60
N ASP A 61 -10.89 -8.89 -7.63
CA ASP A 61 -10.72 -9.30 -9.03
C ASP A 61 -9.49 -8.70 -9.72
N GLY A 62 -8.78 -7.79 -9.06
CA GLY A 62 -7.58 -7.16 -9.60
C GLY A 62 -7.82 -6.04 -10.62
N ILE A 63 -9.06 -5.56 -10.77
CA ILE A 63 -9.39 -4.53 -11.75
C ILE A 63 -8.70 -3.21 -11.40
N ILE A 64 -8.72 -2.80 -10.14
CA ILE A 64 -8.08 -1.56 -9.69
C ILE A 64 -6.57 -1.65 -9.89
N SER A 65 -5.96 -2.74 -9.45
CA SER A 65 -4.52 -2.97 -9.62
C SER A 65 -4.13 -2.94 -11.09
N GLY A 66 -4.92 -3.58 -11.96
CA GLY A 66 -4.69 -3.58 -13.40
C GLY A 66 -4.79 -2.18 -14.00
N ALA A 67 -5.74 -1.35 -13.56
CA ALA A 67 -5.88 0.03 -14.01
C ALA A 67 -4.66 0.88 -13.65
N TRP A 68 -3.96 0.57 -12.57
CA TRP A 68 -2.71 1.22 -12.16
C TRP A 68 -1.47 0.58 -12.77
N GLY A 69 -1.63 -0.45 -13.58
CA GLY A 69 -0.52 -1.20 -14.16
C GLY A 69 0.22 -2.09 -13.17
N VAL A 70 -0.41 -2.42 -12.04
CA VAL A 70 0.22 -3.25 -10.99
C VAL A 70 -0.09 -4.72 -11.28
N HIS A 71 0.96 -5.48 -11.56
CA HIS A 71 0.89 -6.92 -11.80
C HIS A 71 1.69 -7.74 -10.79
N ALA A 72 2.39 -7.07 -9.90
CA ALA A 72 3.18 -7.69 -8.83
C ALA A 72 3.10 -6.81 -7.58
N VAL A 73 3.11 -7.43 -6.41
CA VAL A 73 3.07 -6.76 -5.12
C VAL A 73 4.31 -7.13 -4.30
N PRO A 74 4.75 -6.26 -3.38
CA PRO A 74 4.21 -4.94 -3.07
C PRO A 74 4.56 -3.90 -4.15
N ALA A 75 3.73 -2.88 -4.27
CA ALA A 75 3.97 -1.74 -5.14
C ALA A 75 3.50 -0.47 -4.43
N SER A 76 4.29 0.59 -4.50
CA SER A 76 3.99 1.86 -3.82
C SER A 76 4.09 3.01 -4.80
N PHE A 77 3.07 3.87 -4.78
CA PHE A 77 3.00 5.08 -5.59
C PHE A 77 2.98 6.29 -4.65
N ILE A 78 3.92 7.20 -4.84
CA ILE A 78 3.98 8.47 -4.11
C ILE A 78 3.43 9.56 -5.01
N ILE A 79 2.33 10.18 -4.59
CA ILE A 79 1.60 11.19 -5.36
C ILE A 79 1.73 12.53 -4.63
N SER A 80 2.21 13.56 -5.34
CA SER A 80 2.37 14.91 -4.79
C SER A 80 1.00 15.61 -4.66
N PRO A 81 0.92 16.71 -3.87
CA PRO A 81 -0.33 17.43 -3.66
C PRO A 81 -0.99 17.96 -4.94
N ASP A 82 -0.23 18.15 -6.01
CA ASP A 82 -0.76 18.56 -7.32
C ASP A 82 -1.32 17.39 -8.15
N GLY A 83 -1.38 16.18 -7.58
CA GLY A 83 -1.95 15.00 -8.22
C GLY A 83 -1.00 14.25 -9.16
N ARG A 84 0.29 14.54 -9.14
CA ARG A 84 1.28 13.87 -9.99
C ARG A 84 1.96 12.73 -9.28
N ILE A 85 2.14 11.61 -9.99
CA ILE A 85 2.93 10.50 -9.50
C ILE A 85 4.40 10.91 -9.53
N ARG A 86 5.05 10.93 -8.36
CA ARG A 86 6.47 11.34 -8.23
C ARG A 86 7.40 10.15 -8.12
N PHE A 87 6.96 9.09 -7.47
CA PHE A 87 7.76 7.86 -7.31
C PHE A 87 6.89 6.65 -7.51
N VAL A 88 7.44 5.63 -8.16
CA VAL A 88 6.83 4.31 -8.27
C VAL A 88 7.87 3.29 -7.82
N GLU A 89 7.53 2.53 -6.77
CA GLU A 89 8.42 1.51 -6.22
C GLU A 89 7.75 0.15 -6.34
N ILE A 90 8.36 -0.75 -7.07
CA ILE A 90 7.89 -2.13 -7.21
C ILE A 90 8.81 -3.02 -6.36
N GLY A 91 8.21 -3.81 -5.47
CA GLY A 91 8.94 -4.61 -4.51
C GLY A 91 9.13 -3.91 -3.18
N TYR A 92 9.97 -4.47 -2.34
CA TYR A 92 10.21 -3.98 -0.99
C TYR A 92 10.91 -2.61 -1.00
N THR A 93 10.37 -1.69 -0.20
CA THR A 93 11.01 -0.40 0.08
C THR A 93 10.98 -0.18 1.60
N THR A 94 12.08 0.28 2.18
CA THR A 94 12.14 0.53 3.63
C THR A 94 11.19 1.65 4.04
N GLY A 95 10.75 1.63 5.30
CA GLY A 95 9.92 2.70 5.85
C GLY A 95 10.60 4.06 5.77
N ILE A 96 11.90 4.11 6.06
CA ILE A 96 12.71 5.34 5.93
C ILE A 96 12.74 5.79 4.47
N GLY A 97 12.94 4.88 3.53
CA GLY A 97 12.93 5.18 2.10
C GLY A 97 11.60 5.77 1.62
N LEU A 98 10.47 5.20 2.07
CA LEU A 98 9.15 5.73 1.74
C LEU A 98 8.93 7.11 2.36
N ARG A 99 9.30 7.30 3.62
CA ARG A 99 9.17 8.62 4.29
C ARG A 99 10.00 9.68 3.60
N LEU A 100 11.22 9.35 3.15
CA LEU A 100 12.06 10.27 2.39
C LEU A 100 11.37 10.68 1.08
N ARG A 101 10.79 9.73 0.36
CA ARG A 101 10.10 9.99 -0.89
C ARG A 101 8.85 10.86 -0.69
N LEU A 102 8.10 10.61 0.38
CA LEU A 102 6.96 11.45 0.75
C LEU A 102 7.41 12.88 1.02
N TRP A 103 8.48 13.05 1.78
CA TRP A 103 9.04 14.38 2.06
C TRP A 103 9.48 15.09 0.78
N LEU A 104 10.18 14.39 -0.11
CA LEU A 104 10.62 14.95 -1.40
C LEU A 104 9.46 15.33 -2.32
N ALA A 105 8.33 14.65 -2.20
CA ALA A 105 7.11 14.95 -2.96
C ALA A 105 6.28 16.10 -2.35
N GLY A 106 6.71 16.69 -1.24
CA GLY A 106 6.05 17.82 -0.62
C GLY A 106 4.91 17.44 0.32
N ILE A 107 4.95 16.25 0.87
CA ILE A 107 3.89 15.74 1.77
C ILE A 107 4.33 15.87 3.23
#